data_58cf5c77baa26eedd3167fa08cb2a6f6
#
_entry.id   58cf5c77baa26eedd3167fa08cb2a6f6
#
_cell.length_a   1.000
_cell.length_b   1.000
_cell.length_c   1.000
_cell.angle_alpha   90.00
_cell.angle_beta   90.00
_cell.angle_gamma   90.00
#
_symmetry.space_group_name_H-M   'P 1'
#
loop_
_entity.id
_entity.type
_entity.pdbx_description
1 polymer ?
#
loop_
_entity_poly.entity_id
_entity_poly.type
_entity_poly.pdbx_seq_one_letter_code
_entity_poly.pdbx_strand_id
1 'polypeptide(L)'
;ANISRGHENYWEPIKARVVAAAQCNADAIIISKATPQLQIPEHKKYVSIESKWGNLAYIDVAKRSEIDELTVKKFNDLTDEIGIPVIWSVTDSQEVRWVKDNTNCENIKIHFDAFDNWDTWQGCGEQFSSVITPFNEEFLERFIRTFYKNKQHRTENLSVYHTTIKFPPTVEELNLNKIEQIKQYDKLVNVGYEGRCAGLFPDCAVVFKTPDYIEKFLGDPGEDYNEAILTPKDFYDFFVNMNQLEIANG
;
A
#
# COMPACT_ATOMS: atom_id res chain seq x y z
N ALA A 1 -1.01 -7.18 -4.33
CA ALA A 1 -1.55 -6.15 -5.22
C ALA A 1 -2.06 -4.94 -4.42
N ASN A 2 -1.61 -3.75 -4.76
CA ASN A 2 -2.22 -2.51 -4.25
C ASN A 2 -3.34 -2.11 -5.22
N ILE A 3 -4.59 -2.16 -4.78
CA ILE A 3 -5.72 -1.86 -5.64
C ILE A 3 -6.13 -0.40 -5.50
N SER A 4 -6.27 0.29 -6.65
CA SER A 4 -6.86 1.62 -6.71
C SER A 4 -8.33 1.57 -6.28
N ARG A 5 -8.77 2.55 -5.50
CA ARG A 5 -10.17 2.68 -5.10
C ARG A 5 -11.07 3.22 -6.21
N GLY A 6 -10.45 3.75 -7.28
CA GLY A 6 -11.16 4.51 -8.30
C GLY A 6 -11.59 5.88 -7.79
N HIS A 7 -12.25 6.65 -8.67
CA HIS A 7 -12.70 8.01 -8.34
C HIS A 7 -14.15 8.09 -7.89
N GLU A 8 -14.83 6.96 -7.79
CA GLU A 8 -16.16 6.86 -7.24
C GLU A 8 -16.20 5.64 -6.34
N ASN A 9 -16.92 5.73 -5.24
CA ASN A 9 -17.12 4.64 -4.30
C ASN A 9 -18.03 3.56 -4.92
N TYR A 10 -17.71 3.13 -6.14
CA TYR A 10 -18.43 2.09 -6.85
C TYR A 10 -17.86 0.73 -6.50
N TRP A 11 -18.75 -0.10 -6.02
CA TRP A 11 -18.44 -1.48 -5.69
C TRP A 11 -17.87 -2.28 -6.87
N GLU A 12 -18.42 -2.13 -8.07
CA GLU A 12 -18.04 -2.95 -9.21
C GLU A 12 -16.58 -2.80 -9.64
N PRO A 13 -15.98 -1.59 -9.72
CA PRO A 13 -14.56 -1.46 -9.98
C PRO A 13 -13.67 -2.09 -8.88
N ILE A 14 -14.03 -1.92 -7.60
CA ILE A 14 -13.30 -2.53 -6.49
C ILE A 14 -13.36 -4.06 -6.61
N LYS A 15 -14.57 -4.62 -6.81
CA LYS A 15 -14.78 -6.04 -7.01
C LYS A 15 -13.96 -6.59 -8.17
N ALA A 16 -13.97 -5.92 -9.32
CA ALA A 16 -13.22 -6.34 -10.49
C ALA A 16 -11.72 -6.41 -10.21
N ARG A 17 -11.16 -5.44 -9.47
CA ARG A 17 -9.75 -5.42 -9.09
C ARG A 17 -9.38 -6.51 -8.08
N VAL A 18 -10.26 -6.78 -7.11
CA VAL A 18 -10.08 -7.90 -6.16
C VAL A 18 -10.02 -9.23 -6.91
N VAL A 19 -10.98 -9.48 -7.80
CA VAL A 19 -11.02 -10.70 -8.60
C VAL A 19 -9.79 -10.81 -9.50
N ALA A 20 -9.40 -9.71 -10.17
CA ALA A 20 -8.21 -9.70 -11.02
C ALA A 20 -6.92 -9.97 -10.22
N ALA A 21 -6.75 -9.40 -9.03
CA ALA A 21 -5.61 -9.67 -8.16
C ALA A 21 -5.53 -11.16 -7.79
N ALA A 22 -6.65 -11.75 -7.40
CA ALA A 22 -6.71 -13.17 -7.08
C ALA A 22 -6.41 -14.05 -8.30
N GLN A 23 -6.95 -13.72 -9.48
CA GLN A 23 -6.68 -14.46 -10.73
C GLN A 23 -5.21 -14.35 -11.18
N CYS A 24 -4.52 -13.27 -10.81
CA CYS A 24 -3.09 -13.10 -11.04
C CYS A 24 -2.22 -13.76 -9.97
N ASN A 25 -2.80 -14.52 -9.03
CA ASN A 25 -2.11 -15.14 -7.91
C ASN A 25 -1.37 -14.15 -6.99
N ALA A 26 -1.93 -12.97 -6.76
CA ALA A 26 -1.42 -12.07 -5.74
C ALA A 26 -1.61 -12.71 -4.34
N ASP A 27 -0.55 -12.69 -3.51
CA ASP A 27 -0.59 -13.28 -2.15
C ASP A 27 -1.44 -12.46 -1.18
N ALA A 28 -1.61 -11.16 -1.45
CA ALA A 28 -2.42 -10.26 -0.63
C ALA A 28 -2.90 -9.05 -1.44
N ILE A 29 -3.97 -8.42 -0.95
CA ILE A 29 -4.48 -7.16 -1.46
C ILE A 29 -4.15 -6.05 -0.47
N ILE A 30 -3.65 -4.92 -0.98
CA ILE A 30 -3.50 -3.69 -0.21
C ILE A 30 -4.56 -2.70 -0.68
N ILE A 31 -5.31 -2.14 0.26
CA ILE A 31 -6.29 -1.08 0.01
C ILE A 31 -6.09 0.05 1.02
N SER A 32 -6.20 1.30 0.58
CA SER A 32 -6.00 2.44 1.47
C SER A 32 -7.31 2.89 2.11
N LYS A 33 -7.31 3.02 3.44
CA LYS A 33 -8.25 3.91 4.11
C LYS A 33 -7.68 5.32 4.00
N ALA A 34 -8.34 6.16 3.22
CA ALA A 34 -7.98 7.56 3.10
C ALA A 34 -9.15 8.42 3.53
N THR A 35 -8.89 9.32 4.47
CA THR A 35 -9.86 10.28 4.98
C THR A 35 -9.47 11.66 4.48
N PRO A 36 -10.18 12.19 3.45
CA PRO A 36 -9.77 13.43 2.79
C PRO A 36 -9.60 14.63 3.72
N GLN A 37 -10.41 14.69 4.79
CA GLN A 37 -10.32 15.74 5.79
C GLN A 37 -8.99 15.78 6.54
N LEU A 38 -8.36 14.60 6.72
CA LEU A 38 -7.10 14.44 7.42
C LEU A 38 -5.89 14.61 6.48
N GLN A 39 -6.04 14.16 5.24
CA GLN A 39 -4.92 14.10 4.28
C GLN A 39 -4.71 15.41 3.52
N ILE A 40 -5.79 16.16 3.25
CA ILE A 40 -5.69 17.37 2.43
C ILE A 40 -5.40 18.57 3.33
N PRO A 41 -4.26 19.27 3.12
CA PRO A 41 -3.94 20.49 3.85
C PRO A 41 -5.04 21.55 3.70
N GLU A 42 -5.35 22.28 4.77
CA GLU A 42 -6.46 23.22 4.83
C GLU A 42 -6.46 24.22 3.66
N HIS A 43 -5.28 24.76 3.31
CA HIS A 43 -5.14 25.72 2.22
C HIS A 43 -5.41 25.14 0.83
N LYS A 44 -5.46 23.81 0.67
CA LYS A 44 -5.74 23.12 -0.59
C LYS A 44 -7.17 22.60 -0.69
N LYS A 45 -7.90 22.45 0.42
CA LYS A 45 -9.21 21.82 0.45
C LYS A 45 -10.20 22.43 -0.55
N TYR A 46 -10.21 23.73 -0.64
CA TYR A 46 -11.18 24.50 -1.45
C TYR A 46 -10.60 24.99 -2.79
N VAL A 47 -9.39 24.55 -3.14
CA VAL A 47 -8.84 24.85 -4.48
C VAL A 47 -9.66 24.11 -5.51
N SER A 48 -10.14 24.82 -6.53
CA SER A 48 -10.86 24.21 -7.65
C SER A 48 -9.89 23.41 -8.51
N ILE A 49 -10.20 22.15 -8.74
CA ILE A 49 -9.46 21.27 -9.64
C ILE A 49 -10.38 20.72 -10.72
N GLU A 50 -9.83 20.52 -11.90
CA GLU A 50 -10.52 19.83 -12.99
C GLU A 50 -10.60 18.33 -12.66
N SER A 51 -11.78 17.76 -12.80
CA SER A 51 -12.04 16.34 -12.57
C SER A 51 -13.02 15.82 -13.61
N LYS A 52 -13.23 14.52 -13.67
CA LYS A 52 -14.26 13.89 -14.53
C LYS A 52 -15.69 14.34 -14.19
N TRP A 53 -15.90 14.93 -13.01
CA TRP A 53 -17.18 15.51 -12.60
C TRP A 53 -17.26 17.02 -12.83
N GLY A 54 -16.31 17.59 -13.57
CA GLY A 54 -16.15 19.03 -13.77
C GLY A 54 -15.22 19.67 -12.74
N ASN A 55 -15.26 21.00 -12.68
CA ASN A 55 -14.48 21.78 -11.73
C ASN A 55 -15.12 21.74 -10.35
N LEU A 56 -14.49 21.07 -9.41
CA LEU A 56 -14.92 20.92 -8.03
C LEU A 56 -13.81 21.32 -7.06
N ALA A 57 -14.17 21.59 -5.80
CA ALA A 57 -13.17 21.72 -4.74
C ALA A 57 -12.42 20.41 -4.54
N TYR A 58 -11.11 20.48 -4.30
CA TYR A 58 -10.27 19.29 -4.15
C TYR A 58 -10.81 18.31 -3.09
N ILE A 59 -11.28 18.85 -1.95
CA ILE A 59 -11.88 18.03 -0.89
C ILE A 59 -13.13 17.26 -1.37
N ASP A 60 -13.94 17.85 -2.26
CA ASP A 60 -15.16 17.20 -2.74
C ASP A 60 -14.84 16.10 -3.76
N VAL A 61 -13.80 16.29 -4.57
CA VAL A 61 -13.30 15.23 -5.46
C VAL A 61 -12.75 14.06 -4.63
N ALA A 62 -11.94 14.36 -3.61
CA ALA A 62 -11.34 13.34 -2.75
C ALA A 62 -12.38 12.55 -1.95
N LYS A 63 -13.42 13.19 -1.42
CA LYS A 63 -14.54 12.52 -0.72
C LYS A 63 -15.26 11.49 -1.59
N ARG A 64 -15.32 11.72 -2.90
CA ARG A 64 -15.92 10.75 -3.83
C ARG A 64 -15.14 9.45 -3.94
N SER A 65 -13.87 9.46 -3.55
CA SER A 65 -13.00 8.27 -3.52
C SER A 65 -12.91 7.64 -2.12
N GLU A 66 -13.53 8.24 -1.10
CA GLU A 66 -13.54 7.67 0.25
C GLU A 66 -14.43 6.43 0.29
N ILE A 67 -13.88 5.34 0.85
CA ILE A 67 -14.61 4.07 0.97
C ILE A 67 -15.58 4.14 2.15
N ASP A 68 -16.86 3.85 1.92
CA ASP A 68 -17.89 3.82 2.96
C ASP A 68 -18.01 2.43 3.65
N GLU A 69 -18.70 2.40 4.79
CA GLU A 69 -18.87 1.18 5.59
C GLU A 69 -19.56 0.04 4.83
N LEU A 70 -20.54 0.37 3.96
CA LEU A 70 -21.25 -0.64 3.17
C LEU A 70 -20.32 -1.28 2.14
N THR A 71 -19.49 -0.49 1.50
CA THR A 71 -18.51 -0.96 0.53
C THR A 71 -17.42 -1.78 1.23
N VAL A 72 -16.98 -1.36 2.42
CA VAL A 72 -16.03 -2.13 3.24
C VAL A 72 -16.59 -3.50 3.60
N LYS A 73 -17.86 -3.57 4.02
CA LYS A 73 -18.51 -4.85 4.30
C LYS A 73 -18.50 -5.78 3.09
N LYS A 74 -18.92 -5.28 1.93
CA LYS A 74 -18.91 -6.07 0.68
C LYS A 74 -17.50 -6.50 0.28
N PHE A 75 -16.52 -5.64 0.53
CA PHE A 75 -15.11 -5.92 0.26
C PHE A 75 -14.60 -7.05 1.16
N ASN A 76 -14.86 -6.98 2.46
CA ASN A 76 -14.49 -8.02 3.40
C ASN A 76 -15.18 -9.36 3.06
N ASP A 77 -16.50 -9.34 2.82
CA ASP A 77 -17.25 -10.54 2.42
C ASP A 77 -16.64 -11.20 1.16
N LEU A 78 -16.27 -10.41 0.15
CA LEU A 78 -15.66 -10.93 -1.08
C LEU A 78 -14.24 -11.48 -0.86
N THR A 79 -13.41 -10.78 -0.11
CA THR A 79 -12.03 -11.23 0.14
C THR A 79 -11.99 -12.49 1.01
N ASP A 80 -12.93 -12.62 1.96
CA ASP A 80 -13.12 -13.83 2.76
C ASP A 80 -13.61 -15.00 1.89
N GLU A 81 -14.55 -14.78 0.96
CA GLU A 81 -15.05 -15.78 0.01
C GLU A 81 -13.92 -16.29 -0.89
N ILE A 82 -13.09 -15.40 -1.40
CA ILE A 82 -11.94 -15.74 -2.27
C ILE A 82 -10.79 -16.35 -1.46
N GLY A 83 -10.67 -16.02 -0.17
CA GLY A 83 -9.57 -16.46 0.70
C GLY A 83 -8.28 -15.67 0.48
N ILE A 84 -8.36 -14.42 0.00
CA ILE A 84 -7.19 -13.58 -0.22
C ILE A 84 -6.98 -12.61 0.95
N PRO A 85 -5.79 -12.61 1.60
CA PRO A 85 -5.48 -11.70 2.70
C PRO A 85 -5.57 -10.22 2.31
N VAL A 86 -6.03 -9.39 3.25
CA VAL A 86 -6.13 -7.94 3.08
C VAL A 86 -5.17 -7.22 4.01
N ILE A 87 -4.54 -6.18 3.52
CA ILE A 87 -3.69 -5.26 4.24
C ILE A 87 -4.27 -3.85 4.06
N TRP A 88 -4.66 -3.20 5.14
CA TRP A 88 -5.13 -1.82 5.08
C TRP A 88 -3.96 -0.84 5.19
N SER A 89 -3.89 0.11 4.26
CA SER A 89 -2.90 1.19 4.28
C SER A 89 -3.52 2.46 4.88
N VAL A 90 -2.83 3.07 5.84
CA VAL A 90 -3.30 4.22 6.62
C VAL A 90 -2.26 5.33 6.67
N THR A 91 -2.71 6.58 6.82
CA THR A 91 -1.86 7.78 6.91
C THR A 91 -2.00 8.51 8.24
N ASP A 92 -3.02 8.18 9.03
CA ASP A 92 -3.36 8.89 10.27
C ASP A 92 -3.83 7.93 11.37
N SER A 93 -3.62 8.30 12.62
CA SER A 93 -4.02 7.49 13.79
C SER A 93 -5.54 7.31 13.93
N GLN A 94 -6.36 8.20 13.36
CA GLN A 94 -7.81 8.01 13.32
C GLN A 94 -8.19 6.94 12.30
N GLU A 95 -7.48 6.85 11.19
CA GLU A 95 -7.65 5.79 10.19
C GLU A 95 -7.25 4.42 10.77
N VAL A 96 -6.18 4.37 11.59
CA VAL A 96 -5.78 3.15 12.33
C VAL A 96 -6.94 2.63 13.19
N ARG A 97 -7.56 3.50 14.00
CA ARG A 97 -8.72 3.15 14.83
C ARG A 97 -9.90 2.69 13.98
N TRP A 98 -10.18 3.44 12.92
CA TRP A 98 -11.30 3.10 12.02
C TRP A 98 -11.13 1.70 11.40
N VAL A 99 -9.93 1.36 10.91
CA VAL A 99 -9.64 0.01 10.38
C VAL A 99 -9.86 -1.05 11.45
N LYS A 100 -9.40 -0.80 12.67
CA LYS A 100 -9.56 -1.73 13.79
C LYS A 100 -11.02 -1.98 14.14
N ASP A 101 -11.86 -0.95 14.08
CA ASP A 101 -13.25 -1.00 14.48
C ASP A 101 -14.17 -1.59 13.37
N ASN A 102 -13.79 -1.45 12.11
CA ASN A 102 -14.63 -1.81 10.96
C ASN A 102 -14.15 -3.03 10.17
N THR A 103 -13.02 -3.63 10.56
CA THR A 103 -12.47 -4.81 9.85
C THR A 103 -11.93 -5.83 10.84
N ASN A 104 -11.79 -7.09 10.37
CA ASN A 104 -11.12 -8.15 11.12
C ASN A 104 -9.63 -8.28 10.75
N CYS A 105 -9.07 -7.25 10.08
CA CYS A 105 -7.72 -7.28 9.58
C CYS A 105 -6.69 -7.30 10.72
N GLU A 106 -5.70 -8.17 10.62
CA GLU A 106 -4.56 -8.23 11.54
C GLU A 106 -3.29 -7.57 10.96
N ASN A 107 -3.33 -7.26 9.66
CA ASN A 107 -2.21 -6.72 8.90
C ASN A 107 -2.47 -5.25 8.53
N ILE A 108 -1.59 -4.36 8.91
CA ILE A 108 -1.71 -2.94 8.59
C ILE A 108 -0.44 -2.40 7.95
N LYS A 109 -0.59 -1.48 7.01
CA LYS A 109 0.51 -0.78 6.36
C LYS A 109 0.45 0.71 6.71
N ILE A 110 1.56 1.24 7.19
CA ILE A 110 1.76 2.68 7.31
C ILE A 110 2.11 3.21 5.92
N HIS A 111 1.28 4.09 5.37
CA HIS A 111 1.55 4.73 4.10
C HIS A 111 2.79 5.63 4.20
N PHE A 112 3.53 5.79 3.10
CA PHE A 112 4.76 6.60 3.14
C PHE A 112 4.50 8.08 3.49
N ASP A 113 3.31 8.62 3.25
CA ASP A 113 2.92 9.97 3.67
C ASP A 113 2.89 10.15 5.20
N ALA A 114 2.82 9.04 5.94
CA ALA A 114 2.90 9.03 7.40
C ALA A 114 4.27 8.58 7.93
N PHE A 115 5.33 8.62 7.10
CA PHE A 115 6.66 8.13 7.46
C PHE A 115 7.27 8.87 8.68
N ASP A 116 6.82 10.08 8.96
CA ASP A 116 7.23 10.93 10.09
C ASP A 116 6.08 11.20 11.09
N ASN A 117 4.96 10.48 11.01
CA ASN A 117 3.82 10.61 11.91
C ASN A 117 3.87 9.52 13.00
N TRP A 118 4.51 9.82 14.14
CA TRP A 118 4.68 8.85 15.22
C TRP A 118 3.36 8.35 15.80
N ASP A 119 2.30 9.15 15.86
CA ASP A 119 1.01 8.73 16.42
C ASP A 119 0.39 7.61 15.58
N THR A 120 0.58 7.64 14.26
CA THR A 120 0.18 6.56 13.35
C THR A 120 1.01 5.30 13.60
N TRP A 121 2.33 5.40 13.71
CA TRP A 121 3.20 4.27 14.01
C TRP A 121 2.85 3.63 15.35
N GLN A 122 2.65 4.44 16.38
CA GLN A 122 2.27 3.97 17.71
C GLN A 122 0.93 3.24 17.67
N GLY A 123 -0.09 3.83 17.05
CA GLY A 123 -1.41 3.21 16.93
C GLY A 123 -1.38 1.86 16.21
N CYS A 124 -0.57 1.75 15.14
CA CYS A 124 -0.38 0.48 14.44
C CYS A 124 0.27 -0.58 15.35
N GLY A 125 1.34 -0.23 16.05
CA GLY A 125 2.05 -1.13 16.95
C GLY A 125 1.22 -1.59 18.15
N GLU A 126 0.30 -0.75 18.66
CA GLU A 126 -0.59 -1.08 19.78
C GLU A 126 -1.74 -2.01 19.37
N GLN A 127 -2.19 -1.97 18.12
CA GLN A 127 -3.47 -2.57 17.70
C GLN A 127 -3.35 -3.75 16.75
N PHE A 128 -2.22 -3.91 16.05
CA PHE A 128 -2.06 -4.90 14.99
C PHE A 128 -0.91 -5.86 15.25
N SER A 129 -1.09 -7.12 14.87
CA SER A 129 -0.08 -8.18 15.00
C SER A 129 0.97 -8.15 13.90
N SER A 130 0.63 -7.65 12.72
CA SER A 130 1.54 -7.48 11.59
C SER A 130 1.51 -6.04 11.10
N VAL A 131 2.68 -5.39 11.10
CA VAL A 131 2.82 -3.98 10.69
C VAL A 131 3.87 -3.86 9.58
N ILE A 132 3.48 -3.19 8.50
CA ILE A 132 4.36 -2.86 7.38
C ILE A 132 4.64 -1.36 7.43
N THR A 133 5.90 -0.97 7.53
CA THR A 133 6.30 0.43 7.70
C THR A 133 7.19 0.92 6.56
N PRO A 134 7.13 2.21 6.18
CA PRO A 134 8.18 2.80 5.35
C PRO A 134 9.50 2.85 6.12
N PHE A 135 10.62 2.90 5.40
CA PHE A 135 11.91 3.05 6.07
C PHE A 135 12.10 4.48 6.61
N ASN A 136 12.09 4.60 7.93
CA ASN A 136 12.51 5.78 8.69
C ASN A 136 13.34 5.27 9.85
N GLU A 137 14.65 5.56 9.86
CA GLU A 137 15.60 4.98 10.80
C GLU A 137 15.26 5.28 12.27
N GLU A 138 14.93 6.54 12.57
CA GLU A 138 14.59 6.98 13.94
C GLU A 138 13.30 6.29 14.43
N PHE A 139 12.26 6.31 13.62
CA PHE A 139 10.96 5.74 13.98
C PHE A 139 11.01 4.22 14.03
N LEU A 140 11.74 3.59 13.10
CA LEU A 140 11.93 2.15 13.08
C LEU A 140 12.64 1.65 14.34
N GLU A 141 13.73 2.31 14.77
CA GLU A 141 14.45 1.94 15.99
C GLU A 141 13.55 2.07 17.22
N ARG A 142 12.79 3.15 17.33
CA ARG A 142 11.82 3.38 18.41
C ARG A 142 10.71 2.33 18.39
N PHE A 143 10.17 1.99 17.21
CA PHE A 143 9.13 0.99 17.03
C PHE A 143 9.59 -0.40 17.43
N ILE A 144 10.78 -0.82 16.97
CA ILE A 144 11.37 -2.12 17.31
C ILE A 144 11.54 -2.27 18.82
N ARG A 145 12.03 -1.24 19.49
CA ARG A 145 12.21 -1.28 20.95
C ARG A 145 10.88 -1.36 21.70
N THR A 146 9.89 -0.64 21.24
CA THR A 146 8.61 -0.49 21.95
C THR A 146 7.66 -1.67 21.70
N PHE A 147 7.52 -2.08 20.43
CA PHE A 147 6.45 -2.99 20.02
C PHE A 147 6.94 -4.35 19.51
N TYR A 148 8.05 -4.41 18.82
CA TYR A 148 8.47 -5.63 18.15
C TYR A 148 9.29 -6.57 19.04
N LYS A 149 10.25 -6.05 19.80
CA LYS A 149 11.10 -6.85 20.72
C LYS A 149 10.47 -7.05 22.12
N ASN A 150 9.38 -6.35 22.41
CA ASN A 150 8.71 -6.44 23.69
C ASN A 150 7.54 -7.43 23.63
N LYS A 151 7.72 -8.61 24.26
CA LYS A 151 6.71 -9.70 24.27
C LYS A 151 5.35 -9.32 24.86
N GLN A 152 5.21 -8.15 25.47
CA GLN A 152 3.93 -7.66 26.02
C GLN A 152 3.06 -6.96 24.97
N HIS A 153 3.58 -6.68 23.77
CA HIS A 153 2.84 -6.03 22.70
C HIS A 153 2.43 -7.01 21.60
N ARG A 154 1.44 -6.60 20.81
CA ARG A 154 0.78 -7.45 19.80
C ARG A 154 1.58 -7.63 18.51
N THR A 155 2.52 -6.73 18.21
CA THR A 155 3.25 -6.79 16.94
C THR A 155 4.23 -7.97 16.95
N GLU A 156 3.90 -8.99 16.20
CA GLU A 156 4.71 -10.21 16.05
C GLU A 156 5.52 -10.18 14.76
N ASN A 157 4.97 -9.56 13.71
CA ASN A 157 5.57 -9.46 12.40
C ASN A 157 5.78 -7.99 12.00
N LEU A 158 7.02 -7.63 11.75
CA LEU A 158 7.41 -6.31 11.26
C LEU A 158 8.05 -6.43 9.90
N SER A 159 7.53 -5.66 8.96
CA SER A 159 8.11 -5.53 7.62
C SER A 159 8.42 -4.06 7.34
N VAL A 160 9.52 -3.83 6.63
CA VAL A 160 9.95 -2.48 6.23
C VAL A 160 10.02 -2.42 4.72
N TYR A 161 9.49 -1.39 4.10
CA TYR A 161 9.55 -1.27 2.65
C TYR A 161 10.36 -0.05 2.19
N HIS A 162 11.04 -0.25 1.07
CA HIS A 162 11.61 0.82 0.27
C HIS A 162 10.62 1.28 -0.78
N THR A 163 10.45 2.59 -0.92
CA THR A 163 9.68 3.22 -1.99
C THR A 163 10.32 4.54 -2.41
N THR A 164 9.99 5.00 -3.60
CA THR A 164 10.36 6.33 -4.08
C THR A 164 9.14 7.24 -4.02
N ILE A 165 9.29 8.47 -3.47
CA ILE A 165 8.17 9.39 -3.20
C ILE A 165 7.42 9.78 -4.48
N LYS A 166 8.14 10.00 -5.59
CA LYS A 166 7.50 10.35 -6.87
C LYS A 166 6.60 9.24 -7.42
N PHE A 167 5.60 9.62 -8.18
CA PHE A 167 4.65 8.69 -8.79
C PHE A 167 4.23 9.16 -10.20
N PRO A 168 4.80 8.58 -11.27
CA PRO A 168 5.92 7.64 -11.31
C PRO A 168 7.27 8.34 -11.07
N PRO A 169 8.27 7.63 -10.50
CA PRO A 169 9.66 8.06 -10.48
C PRO A 169 10.35 7.77 -11.80
N THR A 170 11.49 8.43 -12.06
CA THR A 170 12.41 7.99 -13.10
C THR A 170 13.22 6.77 -12.63
N VAL A 171 13.85 6.05 -13.56
CA VAL A 171 14.64 4.85 -13.24
C VAL A 171 15.83 5.19 -12.32
N GLU A 172 16.45 6.36 -12.53
CA GLU A 172 17.58 6.85 -11.74
C GLU A 172 17.20 7.15 -10.29
N GLU A 173 15.91 7.45 -10.02
CA GLU A 173 15.40 7.77 -8.69
C GLU A 173 15.04 6.55 -7.87
N LEU A 174 14.99 5.35 -8.45
CA LEU A 174 14.55 4.12 -7.76
C LEU A 174 15.45 3.71 -6.61
N ASN A 175 16.75 3.96 -6.71
CA ASN A 175 17.75 3.66 -5.68
C ASN A 175 17.58 2.27 -5.05
N LEU A 176 17.49 1.22 -5.86
CA LEU A 176 17.21 -0.16 -5.41
C LEU A 176 18.24 -0.72 -4.41
N ASN A 177 19.46 -0.16 -4.38
CA ASN A 177 20.47 -0.52 -3.38
C ASN A 177 20.05 -0.19 -1.94
N LYS A 178 19.02 0.65 -1.76
CA LYS A 178 18.45 0.95 -0.45
C LYS A 178 17.85 -0.30 0.22
N ILE A 179 17.35 -1.25 -0.56
CA ILE A 179 16.83 -2.53 -0.06
C ILE A 179 17.92 -3.29 0.70
N GLU A 180 19.12 -3.38 0.14
CA GLU A 180 20.25 -4.04 0.80
C GLU A 180 20.69 -3.30 2.08
N GLN A 181 20.66 -1.97 2.07
CA GLN A 181 20.97 -1.16 3.26
C GLN A 181 19.97 -1.42 4.39
N ILE A 182 18.68 -1.51 4.06
CA ILE A 182 17.62 -1.81 5.04
C ILE A 182 17.80 -3.22 5.62
N LYS A 183 18.12 -4.22 4.78
CA LYS A 183 18.42 -5.59 5.24
C LYS A 183 19.60 -5.66 6.22
N GLN A 184 20.57 -4.78 6.06
CA GLN A 184 21.72 -4.71 6.96
C GLN A 184 21.41 -4.00 8.29
N TYR A 185 20.35 -3.16 8.31
CA TYR A 185 19.97 -2.40 9.50
C TYR A 185 19.43 -3.29 10.62
N ASP A 186 18.49 -4.17 10.33
CA ASP A 186 18.03 -5.20 11.28
C ASP A 186 17.65 -6.49 10.52
N LYS A 187 18.36 -7.57 10.80
CA LYS A 187 18.18 -8.88 10.15
C LYS A 187 16.89 -9.60 10.57
N LEU A 188 16.16 -9.08 11.55
CA LEU A 188 14.94 -9.67 12.06
C LEU A 188 13.67 -9.14 11.35
N VAL A 189 13.79 -8.08 10.56
CA VAL A 189 12.67 -7.51 9.84
C VAL A 189 12.63 -8.00 8.39
N ASN A 190 11.45 -8.24 7.87
CA ASN A 190 11.24 -8.49 6.46
C ASN A 190 11.41 -7.19 5.68
N VAL A 191 12.01 -7.24 4.49
CA VAL A 191 12.25 -6.04 3.67
C VAL A 191 11.52 -6.14 2.35
N GLY A 192 10.61 -5.22 2.10
CA GLY A 192 9.83 -5.13 0.89
C GLY A 192 10.21 -4.00 -0.04
N TYR A 193 9.57 -4.01 -1.19
CA TYR A 193 9.66 -2.96 -2.19
C TYR A 193 8.27 -2.57 -2.70
N GLU A 194 7.96 -1.28 -2.66
CA GLU A 194 6.78 -0.71 -3.29
C GLU A 194 7.17 -0.09 -4.63
N GLY A 195 6.82 -0.79 -5.71
CA GLY A 195 7.12 -0.39 -7.10
C GLY A 195 6.17 0.67 -7.60
N ARG A 196 6.68 1.89 -7.80
CA ARG A 196 5.96 3.06 -8.32
C ARG A 196 6.37 3.46 -9.73
N CYS A 197 7.33 2.76 -10.31
CA CYS A 197 7.84 3.07 -11.64
C CYS A 197 6.81 2.74 -12.72
N ALA A 198 6.84 3.52 -13.80
CA ALA A 198 6.06 3.22 -15.01
C ALA A 198 6.53 1.92 -15.66
N GLY A 199 5.56 1.13 -16.14
CA GLY A 199 5.82 -0.15 -16.78
C GLY A 199 6.31 -1.25 -15.85
N LEU A 200 6.87 -2.31 -16.42
CA LEU A 200 7.25 -3.53 -15.71
C LEU A 200 8.75 -3.65 -15.45
N PHE A 201 9.54 -3.27 -16.43
CA PHE A 201 10.97 -3.61 -16.48
C PHE A 201 11.80 -3.06 -15.32
N PRO A 202 11.66 -1.80 -14.90
CA PRO A 202 12.48 -1.29 -13.81
C PRO A 202 12.20 -2.02 -12.47
N ASP A 203 10.93 -2.35 -12.22
CA ASP A 203 10.56 -3.05 -10.98
C ASP A 203 10.96 -4.53 -11.01
N CYS A 204 11.07 -5.15 -12.20
CA CYS A 204 11.60 -6.50 -12.32
C CYS A 204 13.07 -6.60 -11.86
N ALA A 205 13.84 -5.54 -12.01
CA ALA A 205 15.24 -5.54 -11.55
C ALA A 205 15.38 -5.70 -10.02
N VAL A 206 14.30 -5.45 -9.26
CA VAL A 206 14.30 -5.59 -7.81
C VAL A 206 14.48 -7.05 -7.34
N VAL A 207 14.16 -8.03 -8.19
CA VAL A 207 14.39 -9.46 -7.89
C VAL A 207 15.84 -9.72 -7.50
N PHE A 208 16.80 -9.06 -8.16
CA PHE A 208 18.23 -9.22 -7.85
C PHE A 208 18.63 -8.62 -6.50
N LYS A 209 17.72 -7.89 -5.84
CA LYS A 209 17.88 -7.40 -4.47
C LYS A 209 17.19 -8.31 -3.44
N THR A 210 16.53 -9.38 -3.91
CA THR A 210 15.87 -10.41 -3.10
C THR A 210 14.99 -9.86 -1.98
N PRO A 211 14.06 -8.92 -2.24
CA PRO A 211 13.15 -8.47 -1.20
C PRO A 211 12.24 -9.62 -0.75
N ASP A 212 11.74 -9.56 0.47
CA ASP A 212 10.81 -10.58 1.01
C ASP A 212 9.40 -10.42 0.41
N TYR A 213 9.06 -9.23 -0.08
CA TYR A 213 7.82 -9.01 -0.84
C TYR A 213 7.95 -7.83 -1.80
N ILE A 214 7.12 -7.83 -2.83
CA ILE A 214 7.01 -6.76 -3.81
C ILE A 214 5.56 -6.32 -3.93
N GLU A 215 5.34 -5.02 -3.86
CA GLU A 215 4.05 -4.40 -4.05
C GLU A 215 4.00 -3.67 -5.40
N LYS A 216 2.92 -3.86 -6.15
CA LYS A 216 2.66 -3.15 -7.39
C LYS A 216 1.19 -2.73 -7.47
N PHE A 217 0.93 -1.60 -8.13
CA PHE A 217 -0.41 -1.04 -8.27
C PHE A 217 -1.19 -1.74 -9.38
N LEU A 218 -2.42 -2.17 -9.05
CA LEU A 218 -3.37 -2.79 -9.98
C LEU A 218 -4.61 -1.91 -10.10
N GLY A 219 -4.97 -1.56 -11.31
CA GLY A 219 -6.12 -0.73 -11.55
C GLY A 219 -6.46 -0.60 -13.03
N ASP A 220 -7.26 0.39 -13.34
CA ASP A 220 -7.55 0.78 -14.70
C ASP A 220 -6.74 2.05 -15.04
N PRO A 221 -5.71 1.96 -15.89
CA PRO A 221 -4.91 3.11 -16.28
C PRO A 221 -5.73 4.24 -16.93
N GLY A 222 -6.86 3.89 -17.54
CA GLY A 222 -7.77 4.87 -18.14
C GLY A 222 -8.49 5.75 -17.12
N GLU A 223 -8.67 5.26 -15.88
CA GLU A 223 -9.30 6.04 -14.82
C GLU A 223 -8.33 6.99 -14.11
N ASP A 224 -7.09 6.57 -13.92
CA ASP A 224 -6.12 7.27 -13.07
C ASP A 224 -5.01 7.99 -13.85
N TYR A 225 -4.95 7.82 -15.18
CA TYR A 225 -3.93 8.40 -16.08
C TYR A 225 -2.49 8.20 -15.59
N ASN A 226 -2.22 7.12 -14.85
CA ASN A 226 -0.94 6.88 -14.25
C ASN A 226 -0.29 5.61 -14.78
N GLU A 227 0.85 5.77 -15.45
CA GLU A 227 1.61 4.68 -16.07
C GLU A 227 2.20 3.67 -15.06
N ALA A 228 2.21 4.01 -13.77
CA ALA A 228 2.65 3.11 -12.71
C ALA A 228 1.55 2.09 -12.31
N ILE A 229 0.30 2.34 -12.71
CA ILE A 229 -0.84 1.45 -12.45
C ILE A 229 -0.91 0.43 -13.60
N LEU A 230 -0.88 -0.84 -13.25
CA LEU A 230 -0.91 -1.93 -14.22
C LEU A 230 -2.34 -2.40 -14.50
N THR A 231 -2.63 -2.70 -15.76
CA THR A 231 -3.83 -3.47 -16.11
C THR A 231 -3.74 -4.88 -15.52
N PRO A 232 -4.85 -5.61 -15.39
CA PRO A 232 -4.81 -7.02 -14.98
C PRO A 232 -3.87 -7.87 -15.84
N LYS A 233 -3.82 -7.62 -17.15
CA LYS A 233 -2.91 -8.32 -18.06
C LYS A 233 -1.45 -8.02 -17.75
N ASP A 234 -1.08 -6.74 -17.62
CA ASP A 234 0.29 -6.33 -17.34
C ASP A 234 0.72 -6.80 -15.94
N PHE A 235 -0.21 -6.84 -14.99
CA PHE A 235 0.02 -7.34 -13.64
C PHE A 235 0.30 -8.85 -13.66
N TYR A 236 -0.43 -9.63 -14.45
CA TYR A 236 -0.14 -11.04 -14.68
C TYR A 236 1.23 -11.24 -15.34
N ASP A 237 1.53 -10.48 -16.40
CA ASP A 237 2.81 -10.52 -17.10
C ASP A 237 3.97 -10.15 -16.14
N PHE A 238 3.74 -9.23 -15.21
CA PHE A 238 4.70 -8.88 -14.15
C PHE A 238 5.03 -10.09 -13.28
N PHE A 239 4.03 -10.81 -12.76
CA PHE A 239 4.25 -12.03 -11.97
C PHE A 239 5.00 -13.11 -12.74
N VAL A 240 4.62 -13.35 -13.99
CA VAL A 240 5.30 -14.34 -14.83
C VAL A 240 6.79 -13.97 -15.02
N ASN A 241 7.07 -12.71 -15.31
CA ASN A 241 8.45 -12.24 -15.48
C ASN A 241 9.25 -12.33 -14.17
N MET A 242 8.64 -11.96 -13.05
CA MET A 242 9.29 -12.04 -11.74
C MET A 242 9.69 -13.47 -11.40
N ASN A 243 8.78 -14.44 -11.56
CA ASN A 243 9.04 -15.85 -11.32
C ASN A 243 10.17 -16.38 -12.23
N GLN A 244 10.19 -15.99 -13.50
CA GLN A 244 11.25 -16.39 -14.43
C GLN A 244 12.61 -15.83 -14.02
N LEU A 245 12.66 -14.57 -13.60
CA LEU A 245 13.89 -13.93 -13.11
C LEU A 245 14.38 -14.55 -11.80
N GLU A 246 13.49 -14.91 -10.91
CA GLU A 246 13.82 -15.60 -9.66
C GLU A 246 14.45 -16.97 -9.93
N ILE A 247 13.85 -17.77 -10.81
CA ILE A 247 14.40 -19.05 -11.26
C ILE A 247 15.77 -18.86 -11.93
N ALA A 248 15.93 -17.83 -12.76
CA ALA A 248 17.20 -17.55 -13.45
C ALA A 248 18.31 -17.05 -12.50
N ASN A 249 17.92 -16.44 -11.38
CA ASN A 249 18.87 -15.95 -10.36
C ASN A 249 19.35 -17.06 -9.41
N GLY A 250 18.69 -18.25 -9.37
CA GLY A 250 19.03 -19.41 -8.54
C GLY A 250 18.56 -19.26 -7.14
#